data_0bf85269449e58aa1cfa7647f1afdb33
#
_entry.id   0bf85269449e58aa1cfa7647f1afdb33
#
_cell.length_a   1.000
_cell.length_b   1.000
_cell.length_c   1.000
_cell.angle_alpha   90.00
_cell.angle_beta   90.00
_cell.angle_gamma   90.00
#
_symmetry.space_group_name_H-M   'P 1'
#
loop_
_entity.id
_entity.type
_entity.pdbx_description
1 polymer ?
#
loop_
_entity_poly.entity_id
_entity_poly.type
_entity_poly.pdbx_seq_one_letter_code
_entity_poly.pdbx_strand_id
1 'polypeptide(L)'
;MSAAAADTQESAGGSGLLWALAAAGAAAFLIGIFQPDPKATWGIYLVNMIFWSCLAITGPALAGAIQITEGRWSPSVKRIALTTAGFLPLSFVGFVILFFGRTTLYPWVTKPIANKAEWLNVPFMSLRIAVGTAVL
;
A
#
# COMPACT_ATOMS: atom_id res chain seq x y z
N MET A 1 20.24 29.56 -22.43
CA MET A 1 20.04 29.53 -20.94
C MET A 1 18.55 29.54 -20.52
N SER A 2 17.59 29.64 -21.43
CA SER A 2 16.15 29.77 -21.08
C SER A 2 15.40 28.43 -20.92
N ALA A 3 15.75 27.37 -21.66
CA ALA A 3 15.03 26.10 -21.65
C ALA A 3 15.20 25.30 -20.33
N ALA A 4 16.41 25.30 -19.77
CA ALA A 4 16.69 24.58 -18.51
C ALA A 4 16.00 25.20 -17.28
N ALA A 5 15.74 26.51 -17.30
CA ALA A 5 15.01 27.20 -16.22
C ALA A 5 13.51 26.93 -16.28
N ALA A 6 12.93 26.75 -17.47
CA ALA A 6 11.53 26.40 -17.65
C ALA A 6 11.25 24.97 -17.16
N ASP A 7 12.13 24.02 -17.46
CA ASP A 7 12.01 22.60 -17.09
C ASP A 7 12.09 22.39 -15.57
N THR A 8 12.92 23.17 -14.86
CA THR A 8 13.00 23.15 -13.39
C THR A 8 11.76 23.76 -12.72
N GLN A 9 11.11 24.72 -13.34
CA GLN A 9 9.93 25.37 -12.79
C GLN A 9 8.67 24.51 -12.95
N GLU A 10 8.57 23.77 -14.05
CA GLU A 10 7.45 22.85 -14.32
C GLU A 10 7.52 21.62 -13.41
N SER A 11 8.70 21.10 -13.13
CA SER A 11 8.90 19.97 -12.18
C SER A 11 8.61 20.37 -10.74
N ALA A 12 8.91 21.60 -10.34
CA ALA A 12 8.64 22.11 -9.00
C ALA A 12 7.13 22.33 -8.74
N GLY A 13 6.38 22.76 -9.75
CA GLY A 13 4.92 22.92 -9.66
C GLY A 13 4.20 21.56 -9.51
N GLY A 14 4.62 20.55 -10.25
CA GLY A 14 4.06 19.19 -10.17
C GLY A 14 4.30 18.51 -8.82
N SER A 15 5.50 18.65 -8.26
CA SER A 15 5.82 18.07 -6.95
C SER A 15 5.05 18.75 -5.82
N GLY A 16 4.86 20.07 -5.88
CA GLY A 16 4.08 20.83 -4.89
C GLY A 16 2.63 20.37 -4.82
N LEU A 17 2.00 20.14 -5.97
CA LEU A 17 0.62 19.64 -6.05
C LEU A 17 0.50 18.22 -5.43
N LEU A 18 1.45 17.34 -5.71
CA LEU A 18 1.45 15.99 -5.15
C LEU A 18 1.58 16.00 -3.62
N TRP A 19 2.45 16.84 -3.07
CA TRP A 19 2.59 17.00 -1.63
C TRP A 19 1.34 17.60 -0.99
N ALA A 20 0.69 18.57 -1.65
CA ALA A 20 -0.57 19.15 -1.19
C ALA A 20 -1.69 18.10 -1.16
N LEU A 21 -1.81 17.28 -2.18
CA LEU A 21 -2.78 16.18 -2.23
C LEU A 21 -2.50 15.12 -1.16
N ALA A 22 -1.23 14.75 -0.95
CA ALA A 22 -0.84 13.83 0.10
C ALA A 22 -1.17 14.38 1.50
N ALA A 23 -0.88 15.65 1.75
CA ALA A 23 -1.21 16.32 3.00
C ALA A 23 -2.72 16.41 3.24
N ALA A 24 -3.50 16.74 2.20
CA ALA A 24 -4.96 16.77 2.27
C ALA A 24 -5.54 15.37 2.56
N GLY A 25 -5.02 14.32 1.93
CA GLY A 25 -5.41 12.93 2.19
C GLY A 25 -5.09 12.49 3.61
N ALA A 26 -3.90 12.83 4.11
CA ALA A 26 -3.51 12.55 5.50
C ALA A 26 -4.39 13.29 6.51
N ALA A 27 -4.68 14.57 6.26
CA ALA A 27 -5.58 15.36 7.10
C ALA A 27 -7.00 14.77 7.13
N ALA A 28 -7.55 14.41 5.96
CA ALA A 28 -8.87 13.79 5.86
C ALA A 28 -8.91 12.45 6.61
N PHE A 29 -7.87 11.64 6.53
CA PHE A 29 -7.75 10.38 7.26
C PHE A 29 -7.72 10.61 8.78
N LEU A 30 -6.91 11.56 9.26
CA LEU A 30 -6.85 11.90 10.68
C LEU A 30 -8.21 12.39 11.20
N ILE A 31 -8.86 13.30 10.48
CA ILE A 31 -10.21 13.77 10.84
C ILE A 31 -11.19 12.58 10.90
N GLY A 32 -11.13 11.67 9.93
CA GLY A 32 -12.00 10.50 9.87
C GLY A 32 -11.81 9.51 11.03
N ILE A 33 -10.60 9.37 11.56
CA ILE A 33 -10.32 8.50 12.72
C ILE A 33 -10.98 9.05 14.00
N PHE A 34 -11.05 10.37 14.16
CA PHE A 34 -11.63 11.02 15.33
C PHE A 34 -13.16 11.17 15.23
N GLN A 35 -13.80 10.70 14.18
CA GLN A 35 -15.26 10.66 14.05
C GLN A 35 -15.87 9.62 15.01
N PRO A 36 -17.16 9.78 15.39
CA PRO A 36 -17.87 8.84 16.26
C PRO A 36 -17.93 7.40 15.72
N ASP A 37 -17.91 7.21 14.39
CA ASP A 37 -17.79 5.90 13.74
C ASP A 37 -16.61 5.85 12.77
N PRO A 38 -15.42 5.47 13.26
CA PRO A 38 -14.22 5.40 12.44
C PRO A 38 -14.16 4.16 11.51
N LYS A 39 -15.16 3.25 11.55
CA LYS A 39 -15.16 2.02 10.74
C LYS A 39 -15.07 2.29 9.25
N ALA A 40 -15.82 3.28 8.76
CA ALA A 40 -15.80 3.64 7.35
C ALA A 40 -14.41 4.13 6.91
N THR A 41 -13.77 4.96 7.72
CA THR A 41 -12.42 5.49 7.47
C THR A 41 -11.38 4.39 7.41
N TRP A 42 -11.38 3.49 8.39
CA TRP A 42 -10.47 2.33 8.40
C TRP A 42 -10.76 1.36 7.27
N GLY A 43 -12.04 1.17 6.89
CA GLY A 43 -12.44 0.35 5.76
C GLY A 43 -11.92 0.90 4.44
N ILE A 44 -12.08 2.20 4.19
CA ILE A 44 -11.56 2.88 3.00
C ILE A 44 -10.03 2.79 2.96
N TYR A 45 -9.37 2.99 4.09
CA TYR A 45 -7.91 2.84 4.20
C TYR A 45 -7.46 1.43 3.84
N LEU A 46 -8.12 0.39 4.37
CA LEU A 46 -7.83 -1.01 4.07
C LEU A 46 -7.95 -1.30 2.56
N VAL A 47 -9.06 -0.87 1.94
CA VAL A 47 -9.30 -1.09 0.49
C VAL A 47 -8.19 -0.44 -0.34
N ASN A 48 -7.82 0.81 -0.01
CA ASN A 48 -6.72 1.49 -0.69
C ASN A 48 -5.39 0.78 -0.50
N MET A 49 -5.07 0.32 0.72
CA MET A 49 -3.84 -0.41 0.99
C MET A 49 -3.76 -1.72 0.20
N ILE A 50 -4.85 -2.48 0.14
CA ILE A 50 -4.92 -3.70 -0.66
C ILE A 50 -4.72 -3.37 -2.14
N PHE A 51 -5.43 -2.38 -2.67
CA PHE A 51 -5.33 -1.99 -4.08
C PHE A 51 -3.88 -1.63 -4.48
N TRP A 52 -3.25 -0.71 -3.75
CA TRP A 52 -1.89 -0.28 -4.05
C TRP A 52 -0.84 -1.38 -3.83
N SER A 53 -1.04 -2.22 -2.82
CA SER A 53 -0.16 -3.37 -2.59
C SER A 53 -0.26 -4.42 -3.69
N CYS A 54 -1.46 -4.72 -4.17
CA CYS A 54 -1.66 -5.62 -5.31
C CYS A 54 -0.98 -5.06 -6.57
N LEU A 55 -1.12 -3.75 -6.82
CA LEU A 55 -0.45 -3.10 -7.95
C LEU A 55 1.08 -3.19 -7.83
N ALA A 56 1.62 -2.97 -6.63
CA ALA A 56 3.06 -3.07 -6.38
C ALA A 56 3.62 -4.47 -6.61
N ILE A 57 2.88 -5.51 -6.24
CA ILE A 57 3.27 -6.93 -6.40
C ILE A 57 3.16 -7.37 -7.87
N THR A 58 2.18 -6.84 -8.61
CA THR A 58 1.95 -7.23 -10.02
C THR A 58 3.16 -6.96 -10.91
N GLY A 59 3.89 -5.86 -10.68
CA GLY A 59 5.08 -5.53 -11.46
C GLY A 59 6.20 -6.56 -11.33
N PRO A 60 6.70 -6.87 -10.13
CA PRO A 60 7.67 -7.92 -9.92
C PRO A 60 7.22 -9.30 -10.44
N ALA A 61 5.94 -9.65 -10.25
CA ALA A 61 5.37 -10.89 -10.77
C ALA A 61 5.43 -10.95 -12.31
N LEU A 62 5.08 -9.85 -12.98
CA LEU A 62 5.21 -9.73 -14.43
C LEU A 62 6.68 -9.83 -14.87
N ALA A 63 7.58 -9.14 -14.19
CA ALA A 63 9.01 -9.19 -14.47
C ALA A 63 9.57 -10.63 -14.32
N GLY A 64 9.12 -11.35 -13.30
CA GLY A 64 9.45 -12.77 -13.08
C GLY A 64 8.92 -13.67 -14.19
N ALA A 65 7.67 -13.49 -14.61
CA ALA A 65 7.09 -14.23 -15.72
C ALA A 65 7.87 -14.02 -17.02
N ILE A 66 8.24 -12.78 -17.33
CA ILE A 66 9.07 -12.44 -18.51
C ILE A 66 10.45 -13.10 -18.41
N GLN A 67 11.02 -13.19 -17.21
CA GLN A 67 12.32 -13.81 -16.98
C GLN A 67 12.28 -15.33 -17.23
N ILE A 68 11.25 -16.01 -16.72
CA ILE A 68 11.06 -17.46 -16.86
C ILE A 68 10.80 -17.85 -18.32
N THR A 69 10.07 -17.03 -19.06
CA THR A 69 9.74 -17.26 -20.47
C THR A 69 10.87 -16.86 -21.43
N GLU A 70 12.03 -16.45 -20.91
CA GLU A 70 13.17 -15.96 -21.71
C GLU A 70 12.78 -14.84 -22.72
N GLY A 71 11.84 -13.99 -22.33
CA GLY A 71 11.31 -12.91 -23.15
C GLY A 71 12.35 -11.83 -23.50
N ARG A 72 13.11 -12.06 -24.58
CA ARG A 72 14.16 -11.14 -25.04
C ARG A 72 13.63 -9.81 -25.57
N TRP A 73 12.31 -9.71 -25.82
CA TRP A 73 11.67 -8.56 -26.46
C TRP A 73 11.35 -7.39 -25.53
N SER A 74 11.58 -7.54 -24.20
CA SER A 74 10.98 -6.61 -23.26
C SER A 74 11.90 -6.11 -22.13
N PRO A 75 13.16 -5.68 -22.34
CA PRO A 75 13.98 -5.10 -21.27
C PRO A 75 13.35 -3.84 -20.67
N SER A 76 12.72 -3.00 -21.51
CA SER A 76 12.08 -1.75 -21.09
C SER A 76 10.84 -2.01 -20.23
N VAL A 77 9.99 -2.96 -20.63
CA VAL A 77 8.78 -3.34 -19.86
C VAL A 77 9.16 -3.91 -18.50
N LYS A 78 10.17 -4.77 -18.45
CA LYS A 78 10.70 -5.33 -17.19
C LYS A 78 11.20 -4.23 -16.25
N ARG A 79 11.91 -3.23 -16.78
CA ARG A 79 12.42 -2.10 -15.99
C ARG A 79 11.27 -1.27 -15.40
N ILE A 80 10.26 -0.95 -16.19
CA ILE A 80 9.06 -0.23 -15.74
C ILE A 80 8.30 -1.07 -14.68
N ALA A 81 8.11 -2.36 -14.93
CA ALA A 81 7.44 -3.26 -14.00
C ALA A 81 8.15 -3.33 -12.64
N LEU A 82 9.47 -3.36 -12.62
CA LEU A 82 10.25 -3.38 -11.37
C LEU A 82 10.18 -2.06 -10.60
N THR A 83 9.88 -0.92 -11.22
CA THR A 83 9.72 0.35 -10.49
C THR A 83 8.53 0.33 -9.54
N THR A 84 7.50 -0.47 -9.82
CA THR A 84 6.34 -0.60 -8.91
C THR A 84 6.72 -1.28 -7.59
N ALA A 85 7.77 -2.10 -7.56
CA ALA A 85 8.29 -2.71 -6.35
C ALA A 85 8.78 -1.67 -5.33
N GLY A 86 9.16 -0.47 -5.76
CA GLY A 86 9.52 0.63 -4.87
C GLY A 86 8.40 1.06 -3.91
N PHE A 87 7.14 0.68 -4.20
CA PHE A 87 6.01 0.92 -3.31
C PHE A 87 5.89 -0.12 -2.17
N LEU A 88 6.56 -1.28 -2.26
CA LEU A 88 6.47 -2.35 -1.25
C LEU A 88 6.86 -1.89 0.18
N PRO A 89 7.96 -1.14 0.40
CA PRO A 89 8.28 -0.63 1.72
C PRO A 89 7.19 0.30 2.29
N LEU A 90 6.58 1.11 1.43
CA LEU A 90 5.48 1.99 1.82
C LEU A 90 4.22 1.19 2.17
N SER A 91 3.93 0.11 1.43
CA SER A 91 2.85 -0.83 1.75
C SER A 91 3.06 -1.46 3.12
N PHE A 92 4.28 -1.86 3.44
CA PHE A 92 4.60 -2.42 4.76
C PHE A 92 4.28 -1.43 5.89
N VAL A 93 4.70 -0.17 5.77
CA VAL A 93 4.37 0.90 6.73
C VAL A 93 2.85 1.09 6.81
N GLY A 94 2.14 1.06 5.66
CA GLY A 94 0.69 1.14 5.60
C GLY A 94 -0.02 0.01 6.36
N PHE A 95 0.47 -1.22 6.26
CA PHE A 95 -0.06 -2.36 7.02
C PHE A 95 0.24 -2.25 8.52
N VAL A 96 1.39 -1.69 8.92
CA VAL A 96 1.67 -1.39 10.33
C VAL A 96 0.67 -0.39 10.88
N ILE A 97 0.35 0.68 10.12
CA ILE A 97 -0.69 1.64 10.50
C ILE A 97 -2.05 0.94 10.64
N LEU A 98 -2.40 0.06 9.70
CA LEU A 98 -3.65 -0.70 9.73
C LEU A 98 -3.77 -1.57 10.99
N PHE A 99 -2.65 -2.06 11.52
CA PHE A 99 -2.64 -2.84 12.74
C PHE A 99 -3.17 -2.09 13.97
N PHE A 100 -3.02 -0.77 14.01
CA PHE A 100 -3.61 0.07 15.06
C PHE A 100 -5.15 0.13 14.95
N GLY A 101 -5.71 0.07 13.74
CA GLY A 101 -7.16 0.06 13.49
C GLY A 101 -7.83 -1.32 13.63
N ARG A 102 -7.09 -2.37 13.99
CA ARG A 102 -7.57 -3.75 13.99
C ARG A 102 -8.84 -4.00 14.82
N THR A 103 -8.98 -3.33 15.97
CA THR A 103 -10.12 -3.48 16.86
C THR A 103 -11.41 -2.92 16.27
N THR A 104 -11.30 -1.89 15.45
CA THR A 104 -12.41 -1.25 14.76
C THR A 104 -12.80 -2.00 13.49
N LEU A 105 -11.80 -2.49 12.73
CA LEU A 105 -11.98 -3.21 11.47
C LEU A 105 -12.47 -4.64 11.66
N TYR A 106 -11.94 -5.34 12.65
CA TYR A 106 -12.16 -6.78 12.82
C TYR A 106 -12.97 -7.07 14.10
N PRO A 107 -14.30 -7.24 13.99
CA PRO A 107 -15.16 -7.54 15.15
C PRO A 107 -14.74 -8.78 15.93
N TRP A 108 -14.10 -9.76 15.26
CA TRP A 108 -13.62 -10.99 15.90
C TRP A 108 -12.44 -10.77 16.85
N VAL A 109 -11.77 -9.62 16.78
CA VAL A 109 -10.71 -9.25 17.76
C VAL A 109 -11.31 -9.02 19.14
N THR A 110 -12.53 -8.47 19.20
CA THR A 110 -13.25 -8.19 20.46
C THR A 110 -14.25 -9.30 20.84
N LYS A 111 -14.79 -10.02 19.84
CA LYS A 111 -15.74 -11.11 20.01
C LYS A 111 -15.22 -12.35 19.26
N PRO A 112 -14.41 -13.21 19.93
CA PRO A 112 -13.85 -14.40 19.30
C PRO A 112 -14.94 -15.34 18.76
N ILE A 113 -14.74 -15.83 17.55
CA ILE A 113 -15.65 -16.81 16.93
C ILE A 113 -15.16 -18.20 17.32
N ALA A 114 -15.89 -18.91 18.18
CA ALA A 114 -15.48 -20.18 18.77
C ALA A 114 -14.95 -21.22 17.77
N ASN A 115 -15.61 -21.39 16.63
CA ASN A 115 -15.24 -22.37 15.61
C ASN A 115 -14.08 -21.94 14.69
N LYS A 116 -13.54 -20.73 14.83
CA LYS A 116 -12.48 -20.16 13.98
C LYS A 116 -11.37 -19.48 14.77
N ALA A 117 -11.34 -19.68 16.09
CA ALA A 117 -10.39 -19.02 16.98
C ALA A 117 -8.93 -19.36 16.67
N GLU A 118 -8.66 -20.57 16.14
CA GLU A 118 -7.32 -21.00 15.74
C GLU A 118 -6.79 -20.21 14.53
N TRP A 119 -7.67 -19.83 13.57
CA TRP A 119 -7.31 -19.10 12.37
C TRP A 119 -7.48 -17.58 12.51
N LEU A 120 -8.48 -17.16 13.27
CA LEU A 120 -8.86 -15.76 13.48
C LEU A 120 -8.34 -15.28 14.84
N ASN A 121 -7.03 -15.36 15.05
CA ASN A 121 -6.38 -14.76 16.21
C ASN A 121 -5.36 -13.70 15.76
N VAL A 122 -5.16 -12.69 16.60
CA VAL A 122 -4.28 -11.55 16.30
C VAL A 122 -2.82 -11.99 16.09
N PRO A 123 -2.23 -12.88 16.91
CA PRO A 123 -0.86 -13.35 16.68
C PRO A 123 -0.67 -14.03 15.33
N PHE A 124 -1.59 -14.91 14.94
CA PHE A 124 -1.50 -15.65 13.68
C PHE A 124 -1.73 -14.74 12.46
N MET A 125 -2.64 -13.76 12.57
CA MET A 125 -2.85 -12.75 11.54
C MET A 125 -1.59 -11.89 11.32
N SER A 126 -0.99 -11.41 12.41
CA SER A 126 0.22 -10.58 12.33
C SER A 126 1.40 -11.36 11.77
N LEU A 127 1.56 -12.63 12.15
CA LEU A 127 2.59 -13.51 11.60
C LEU A 127 2.42 -13.71 10.10
N ARG A 128 1.20 -13.97 9.62
CA ARG A 128 0.95 -14.12 8.18
C ARG A 128 1.26 -12.85 7.39
N ILE A 129 0.89 -11.69 7.92
CA ILE A 129 1.19 -10.41 7.27
C ILE A 129 2.70 -10.19 7.25
N ALA A 130 3.39 -10.42 8.36
CA ALA A 130 4.83 -10.24 8.44
C ALA A 130 5.58 -11.20 7.50
N VAL A 131 5.25 -12.49 7.51
CA VAL A 131 5.86 -13.49 6.62
C VAL A 131 5.54 -13.17 5.16
N GLY A 132 4.28 -12.87 4.83
CA GLY A 132 3.88 -12.53 3.47
C GLY A 132 4.60 -11.31 2.92
N THR A 133 4.83 -10.29 3.76
CA THR A 133 5.56 -9.07 3.35
C THR A 133 7.08 -9.28 3.28
N ALA A 134 7.63 -10.19 4.09
CA ALA A 134 9.06 -10.48 4.10
C ALA A 134 9.50 -11.37 2.92
N VAL A 135 8.58 -12.17 2.37
CA VAL A 135 8.85 -13.06 1.21
C VAL A 135 8.72 -12.33 -0.12
N LEU A 136 8.04 -11.17 -0.18
CA LEU A 136 7.87 -10.32 -1.37
C LEU A 136 9.05 -9.39 -1.56
#